data_2d2f9cb3686e9325105dc3a4e7cddad0
#
_entry.id   2d2f9cb3686e9325105dc3a4e7cddad0
#
_cell.length_a   1.000
_cell.length_b   1.000
_cell.length_c   1.000
_cell.angle_alpha   90.00
_cell.angle_beta   90.00
_cell.angle_gamma   90.00
#
_symmetry.space_group_name_H-M   'P 1'
#
loop_
_entity.id
_entity.type
_entity.pdbx_description
1 polymer ?
#
loop_
_entity_poly.entity_id
_entity_poly.type
_entity_poly.pdbx_seq_one_letter_code
_entity_poly.pdbx_strand_id
1 'polypeptide(L)'
;MQTYLVKDDLYCKAFNERTVAVVHIVEPKPREQKMVVVKADEMAKTIGSTGRVALYGIFFDTGKADLKPESSPTLQEIAGLLSSDPKLAVLIVGHTDNQGAYDYNLDLSRRRAESVVAALTTSFRADGKRLRAAGVGMLAPAASNDQDDGRARNRRVEVVKLN
;
A
#
# COMPACT_ATOMS: atom_id res chain seq x y z
N MET A 1 -22.45 6.27 -23.67
CA MET A 1 -22.66 6.05 -25.11
C MET A 1 -23.06 7.39 -25.71
N GLN A 2 -22.27 7.96 -26.59
CA GLN A 2 -22.63 9.19 -27.31
C GLN A 2 -23.01 8.84 -28.74
N THR A 3 -24.16 9.31 -29.18
CA THR A 3 -24.64 9.12 -30.54
C THR A 3 -24.61 10.46 -31.29
N TYR A 4 -24.08 10.46 -32.48
CA TYR A 4 -23.99 11.64 -33.33
C TYR A 4 -24.69 11.35 -34.66
N LEU A 5 -25.41 12.35 -35.18
CA LEU A 5 -25.89 12.36 -36.53
C LEU A 5 -24.79 12.99 -37.39
N VAL A 6 -24.22 12.20 -38.31
CA VAL A 6 -23.22 12.71 -39.24
C VAL A 6 -23.93 13.36 -40.42
N LYS A 7 -23.72 14.66 -40.62
CA LYS A 7 -24.20 15.42 -41.79
C LYS A 7 -23.00 16.04 -42.49
N ASP A 8 -22.98 15.87 -43.83
CA ASP A 8 -22.00 16.51 -44.71
C ASP A 8 -20.52 16.32 -44.31
N ASP A 9 -20.20 15.15 -43.83
CA ASP A 9 -18.81 14.82 -43.48
C ASP A 9 -18.02 14.49 -44.76
N LEU A 10 -17.00 15.30 -45.04
CA LEU A 10 -16.15 15.16 -46.22
C LEU A 10 -15.28 13.89 -46.18
N TYR A 11 -14.96 13.41 -44.96
CA TYR A 11 -14.09 12.25 -44.75
C TYR A 11 -14.88 10.92 -44.64
N CYS A 12 -16.15 11.00 -44.26
CA CYS A 12 -16.98 9.82 -44.00
C CYS A 12 -18.31 9.85 -44.79
N LYS A 13 -18.28 10.15 -46.10
CA LYS A 13 -19.47 10.25 -46.95
C LYS A 13 -20.41 9.06 -46.86
N ALA A 14 -19.89 7.85 -46.60
CA ALA A 14 -20.69 6.63 -46.46
C ALA A 14 -21.63 6.65 -45.24
N PHE A 15 -21.39 7.56 -44.28
CA PHE A 15 -22.14 7.67 -43.02
C PHE A 15 -23.01 8.92 -42.94
N ASN A 16 -22.99 9.78 -44.00
CA ASN A 16 -23.82 10.96 -44.04
C ASN A 16 -25.30 10.59 -43.90
N GLU A 17 -26.02 11.34 -43.07
CA GLU A 17 -27.44 11.13 -42.70
C GLU A 17 -27.72 9.80 -41.95
N ARG A 18 -26.68 9.14 -41.43
CA ARG A 18 -26.81 7.96 -40.58
C ARG A 18 -26.45 8.26 -39.14
N THR A 19 -27.13 7.60 -38.21
CA THR A 19 -26.76 7.63 -36.79
C THR A 19 -25.54 6.76 -36.61
N VAL A 20 -24.45 7.38 -36.11
CA VAL A 20 -23.22 6.67 -35.78
C VAL A 20 -23.12 6.57 -34.25
N ALA A 21 -22.98 5.34 -33.76
CA ALA A 21 -22.65 5.09 -32.36
C ALA A 21 -21.13 4.90 -32.20
N VAL A 22 -20.48 5.82 -31.52
CA VAL A 22 -19.05 5.69 -31.19
C VAL A 22 -18.96 5.07 -29.81
N VAL A 23 -18.42 3.84 -29.76
CA VAL A 23 -18.13 3.15 -28.49
C VAL A 23 -16.65 3.34 -28.18
N HIS A 24 -16.35 4.14 -27.16
CA HIS A 24 -15.00 4.21 -26.60
C HIS A 24 -14.84 3.05 -25.63
N ILE A 25 -14.12 2.01 -26.03
CA ILE A 25 -13.69 0.95 -25.12
C ILE A 25 -12.40 1.46 -24.44
N VAL A 26 -12.52 1.90 -23.21
CA VAL A 26 -11.36 2.19 -22.37
C VAL A 26 -11.01 0.92 -21.61
N GLU A 27 -10.00 0.20 -22.07
CA GLU A 27 -9.40 -0.85 -21.27
C GLU A 27 -8.64 -0.16 -20.11
N PRO A 28 -9.03 -0.41 -18.85
CA PRO A 28 -8.23 0.08 -17.73
C PRO A 28 -6.87 -0.62 -17.82
N LYS A 29 -5.84 0.10 -18.23
CA LYS A 29 -4.47 -0.40 -18.15
C LYS A 29 -4.22 -0.76 -16.69
N PRO A 30 -3.82 -1.99 -16.36
CA PRO A 30 -3.47 -2.33 -14.99
C PRO A 30 -2.47 -1.28 -14.51
N ARG A 31 -2.81 -0.57 -13.43
CA ARG A 31 -1.90 0.40 -12.86
C ARG A 31 -0.68 -0.39 -12.40
N GLU A 32 0.44 -0.24 -13.10
CA GLU A 32 1.72 -0.68 -12.56
C GLU A 32 1.91 0.07 -11.24
N GLN A 33 1.61 -0.58 -10.14
CA GLN A 33 2.08 -0.13 -8.84
C GLN A 33 3.60 -0.26 -8.91
N LYS A 34 4.29 0.82 -9.32
CA LYS A 34 5.73 0.90 -9.14
C LYS A 34 5.97 0.68 -7.66
N MET A 35 6.53 -0.47 -7.34
CA MET A 35 6.97 -0.78 -5.99
C MET A 35 8.03 0.24 -5.60
N VAL A 36 7.61 1.28 -4.89
CA VAL A 36 8.54 2.24 -4.29
C VAL A 36 9.05 1.60 -3.00
N VAL A 37 10.15 0.87 -3.11
CA VAL A 37 10.87 0.37 -1.94
C VAL A 37 11.63 1.56 -1.36
N VAL A 38 11.23 2.01 -0.18
CA VAL A 38 11.96 3.04 0.58
C VAL A 38 13.27 2.42 1.08
N LYS A 39 14.39 3.07 0.79
CA LYS A 39 15.71 2.58 1.19
C LYS A 39 15.98 2.78 2.69
N ALA A 40 16.83 1.94 3.28
CA ALA A 40 17.17 1.99 4.70
C ALA A 40 17.65 3.38 5.15
N ASP A 41 18.50 4.04 4.35
CA ASP A 41 19.00 5.39 4.63
C ASP A 41 17.90 6.46 4.59
N GLU A 42 16.94 6.32 3.67
CA GLU A 42 15.78 7.21 3.58
C GLU A 42 14.83 6.98 4.75
N MET A 43 14.62 5.71 5.13
CA MET A 43 13.87 5.37 6.34
C MET A 43 14.51 5.99 7.58
N ALA A 44 15.84 5.86 7.73
CA ALA A 44 16.57 6.43 8.87
C ALA A 44 16.39 7.95 8.98
N LYS A 45 16.51 8.67 7.87
CA LYS A 45 16.29 10.12 7.79
C LYS A 45 14.85 10.50 8.17
N THR A 46 13.89 9.78 7.59
CA THR A 46 12.47 10.05 7.82
C THR A 46 12.09 9.78 9.28
N ILE A 47 12.49 8.63 9.82
CA ILE A 47 12.24 8.27 11.23
C ILE A 47 12.94 9.25 12.18
N GLY A 48 14.16 9.69 11.84
CA GLY A 48 14.89 10.68 12.63
C GLY A 48 14.18 12.04 12.71
N SER A 49 13.50 12.46 11.65
CA SER A 49 12.81 13.75 11.58
C SER A 49 11.35 13.72 12.04
N THR A 50 10.63 12.63 11.76
CA THR A 50 9.17 12.55 11.97
C THR A 50 8.77 11.51 13.02
N GLY A 51 9.71 10.67 13.50
CA GLY A 51 9.45 9.55 14.41
C GLY A 51 8.86 8.31 13.73
N ARG A 52 8.46 8.37 12.44
CA ARG A 52 7.84 7.25 11.72
C ARG A 52 8.08 7.31 10.22
N VAL A 53 7.89 6.18 9.55
CA VAL A 53 7.86 6.10 8.08
C VAL A 53 6.76 5.14 7.62
N ALA A 54 5.99 5.55 6.61
CA ALA A 54 4.96 4.72 6.00
C ALA A 54 5.56 3.89 4.85
N LEU A 55 5.26 2.59 4.83
CA LEU A 55 5.75 1.64 3.85
C LEU A 55 4.59 1.05 3.06
N TYR A 56 4.64 1.20 1.76
CA TYR A 56 3.63 0.71 0.81
C TYR A 56 4.07 -0.57 0.09
N GLY A 57 5.31 -1.03 0.32
CA GLY A 57 5.89 -2.23 -0.28
C GLY A 57 5.72 -3.50 0.57
N ILE A 58 4.77 -3.53 1.51
CA ILE A 58 4.40 -4.72 2.28
C ILE A 58 3.03 -5.18 1.81
N PHE A 59 2.96 -6.39 1.26
CA PHE A 59 1.78 -6.89 0.57
C PHE A 59 1.19 -8.09 1.29
N PHE A 60 -0.14 -8.13 1.32
CA PHE A 60 -0.97 -9.21 1.86
C PHE A 60 -2.10 -9.50 0.88
N ASP A 61 -2.63 -10.72 0.90
CA ASP A 61 -3.91 -11.00 0.24
C ASP A 61 -5.07 -10.37 1.00
N THR A 62 -6.20 -10.20 0.29
CA THR A 62 -7.42 -9.66 0.89
C THR A 62 -7.85 -10.52 2.07
N GLY A 63 -8.06 -9.87 3.22
CA GLY A 63 -8.48 -10.53 4.46
C GLY A 63 -7.43 -11.44 5.12
N LYS A 64 -6.21 -11.54 4.57
CA LYS A 64 -5.14 -12.37 5.12
C LYS A 64 -4.04 -11.53 5.77
N ALA A 65 -3.27 -12.19 6.64
CA ALA A 65 -2.10 -11.63 7.30
C ALA A 65 -0.79 -12.30 6.82
N ASP A 66 -0.86 -13.26 5.89
CA ASP A 66 0.30 -13.89 5.31
C ASP A 66 1.01 -12.92 4.37
N LEU A 67 2.32 -12.76 4.56
CA LEU A 67 3.15 -11.89 3.73
C LEU A 67 3.34 -12.49 2.34
N LYS A 68 3.15 -11.67 1.33
CA LYS A 68 3.46 -12.06 -0.05
C LYS A 68 4.97 -11.95 -0.32
N PRO A 69 5.52 -12.80 -1.20
CA PRO A 69 6.96 -12.78 -1.55
C PRO A 69 7.45 -11.40 -2.03
N GLU A 70 6.58 -10.62 -2.68
CA GLU A 70 6.87 -9.27 -3.17
C GLU A 70 7.20 -8.27 -2.06
N SER A 71 6.89 -8.61 -0.79
CA SER A 71 7.26 -7.81 0.38
C SER A 71 8.75 -7.91 0.74
N SER A 72 9.45 -8.95 0.26
CA SER A 72 10.83 -9.26 0.63
C SER A 72 11.80 -8.10 0.46
N PRO A 73 11.79 -7.32 -0.64
CA PRO A 73 12.69 -6.18 -0.79
C PRO A 73 12.50 -5.11 0.30
N THR A 74 11.24 -4.83 0.68
CA THR A 74 10.95 -3.85 1.75
C THR A 74 11.36 -4.37 3.12
N LEU A 75 11.15 -5.66 3.39
CA LEU A 75 11.60 -6.29 4.63
C LEU A 75 13.13 -6.27 4.76
N GLN A 76 13.85 -6.46 3.67
CA GLN A 76 15.31 -6.37 3.64
C GLN A 76 15.81 -4.96 3.99
N GLU A 77 15.16 -3.91 3.48
CA GLU A 77 15.50 -2.53 3.81
C GLU A 77 15.23 -2.21 5.29
N ILE A 78 14.13 -2.71 5.86
CA ILE A 78 13.85 -2.59 7.32
C ILE A 78 14.95 -3.30 8.13
N ALA A 79 15.35 -4.50 7.72
CA ALA A 79 16.43 -5.22 8.38
C ALA A 79 17.77 -4.49 8.28
N GLY A 80 18.06 -3.87 7.12
CA GLY A 80 19.20 -2.99 6.91
C GLY A 80 19.21 -1.78 7.86
N LEU A 81 18.07 -1.11 7.99
CA LEU A 81 17.88 -0.02 8.95
C LEU A 81 18.20 -0.46 10.40
N LEU A 82 17.65 -1.59 10.83
CA LEU A 82 17.87 -2.12 12.18
C LEU A 82 19.33 -2.56 12.41
N SER A 83 20.02 -2.97 11.36
CA SER A 83 21.44 -3.36 11.42
C SER A 83 22.35 -2.16 11.46
N SER A 84 22.01 -1.05 10.79
CA SER A 84 22.81 0.18 10.77
C SER A 84 22.73 0.95 12.09
N ASP A 85 21.63 0.82 12.84
CA ASP A 85 21.49 1.41 14.18
C ASP A 85 21.11 0.32 15.22
N PRO A 86 22.10 -0.25 15.93
CA PRO A 86 21.86 -1.28 16.95
C PRO A 86 21.02 -0.83 18.16
N LYS A 87 20.88 0.48 18.38
CA LYS A 87 20.09 1.04 19.48
C LYS A 87 18.65 1.31 19.09
N LEU A 88 18.34 1.36 17.80
CA LEU A 88 17.00 1.64 17.30
C LEU A 88 16.05 0.50 17.66
N ALA A 89 15.00 0.83 18.42
CA ALA A 89 13.86 -0.03 18.65
C ALA A 89 12.63 0.56 17.94
N VAL A 90 11.84 -0.30 17.29
CA VAL A 90 10.70 0.13 16.46
C VAL A 90 9.43 -0.64 16.76
N LEU A 91 8.32 0.04 16.55
CA LEU A 91 6.98 -0.52 16.51
C LEU A 91 6.54 -0.63 15.06
N ILE A 92 6.16 -1.82 14.64
CA ILE A 92 5.53 -2.09 13.36
C ILE A 92 4.03 -1.91 13.55
N VAL A 93 3.44 -0.96 12.83
CA VAL A 93 2.01 -0.61 12.95
C VAL A 93 1.28 -0.95 11.67
N GLY A 94 0.30 -1.85 11.76
CA GLY A 94 -0.57 -2.19 10.65
C GLY A 94 -1.78 -1.25 10.56
N HIS A 95 -2.16 -0.91 9.33
CA HIS A 95 -3.33 -0.10 9.00
C HIS A 95 -4.20 -0.80 7.97
N THR A 96 -5.51 -0.50 7.98
CA THR A 96 -6.47 -0.91 6.96
C THR A 96 -7.17 0.31 6.35
N ASP A 97 -7.90 0.09 5.27
CA ASP A 97 -8.96 1.00 4.85
C ASP A 97 -10.22 0.79 5.71
N ASN A 98 -11.31 1.47 5.36
CA ASN A 98 -12.59 1.39 6.08
C ASN A 98 -13.53 0.27 5.59
N GLN A 99 -13.05 -0.67 4.77
CA GLN A 99 -13.88 -1.78 4.30
C GLN A 99 -13.95 -2.88 5.36
N GLY A 100 -15.18 -3.26 5.72
CA GLY A 100 -15.44 -4.28 6.74
C GLY A 100 -15.67 -3.73 8.16
N ALA A 101 -15.87 -4.64 9.10
CA ALA A 101 -16.18 -4.29 10.49
C ALA A 101 -14.95 -3.72 11.23
N TYR A 102 -15.20 -2.83 12.15
CA TYR A 102 -14.17 -2.17 12.96
C TYR A 102 -13.26 -3.16 13.68
N ASP A 103 -13.83 -4.07 14.47
CA ASP A 103 -13.05 -5.03 15.26
C ASP A 103 -12.26 -6.00 14.39
N TYR A 104 -12.84 -6.40 13.24
CA TYR A 104 -12.13 -7.22 12.25
C TYR A 104 -10.89 -6.50 11.70
N ASN A 105 -11.03 -5.24 11.32
CA ASN A 105 -9.92 -4.44 10.80
C ASN A 105 -8.85 -4.18 11.85
N LEU A 106 -9.25 -3.98 13.10
CA LEU A 106 -8.31 -3.81 14.21
C LEU A 106 -7.47 -5.09 14.41
N ASP A 107 -8.13 -6.25 14.46
CA ASP A 107 -7.43 -7.54 14.59
C ASP A 107 -6.59 -7.86 13.36
N LEU A 108 -7.12 -7.67 12.15
CA LEU A 108 -6.39 -7.92 10.90
C LEU A 108 -5.11 -7.10 10.82
N SER A 109 -5.18 -5.81 11.16
CA SER A 109 -4.02 -4.92 11.14
C SER A 109 -2.95 -5.35 12.15
N ARG A 110 -3.36 -5.80 13.35
CA ARG A 110 -2.46 -6.35 14.37
C ARG A 110 -1.76 -7.61 13.87
N ARG A 111 -2.51 -8.60 13.35
CA ARG A 111 -1.95 -9.84 12.80
C ARG A 111 -0.97 -9.58 11.64
N ARG A 112 -1.25 -8.61 10.78
CA ARG A 112 -0.34 -8.20 9.71
C ARG A 112 0.97 -7.63 10.24
N ALA A 113 0.91 -6.78 11.26
CA ALA A 113 2.12 -6.27 11.92
C ALA A 113 2.93 -7.39 12.59
N GLU A 114 2.26 -8.35 13.24
CA GLU A 114 2.89 -9.53 13.84
C GLU A 114 3.60 -10.39 12.79
N SER A 115 3.00 -10.59 11.61
CA SER A 115 3.62 -11.32 10.49
C SER A 115 4.89 -10.61 9.98
N VAL A 116 4.89 -9.28 9.93
CA VAL A 116 6.10 -8.50 9.57
C VAL A 116 7.19 -8.70 10.62
N VAL A 117 6.88 -8.59 11.91
CA VAL A 117 7.84 -8.81 13.00
C VAL A 117 8.38 -10.25 12.96
N ALA A 118 7.51 -11.23 12.76
CA ALA A 118 7.92 -12.62 12.62
C ALA A 118 8.88 -12.83 11.44
N ALA A 119 8.60 -12.27 10.28
CA ALA A 119 9.47 -12.35 9.11
C ALA A 119 10.83 -11.68 9.37
N LEU A 120 10.85 -10.48 9.96
CA LEU A 120 12.09 -9.77 10.30
C LEU A 120 12.97 -10.59 11.26
N THR A 121 12.37 -11.25 12.25
CA THR A 121 13.12 -12.06 13.23
C THR A 121 13.59 -13.38 12.65
N THR A 122 12.74 -14.11 11.93
CA THR A 122 13.05 -15.45 11.45
C THR A 122 13.89 -15.45 10.17
N SER A 123 13.52 -14.64 9.18
CA SER A 123 14.16 -14.65 7.85
C SER A 123 15.31 -13.65 7.75
N PHE A 124 15.22 -12.50 8.45
CA PHE A 124 16.23 -11.43 8.39
C PHE A 124 17.08 -11.31 9.66
N ARG A 125 16.88 -12.19 10.65
CA ARG A 125 17.66 -12.27 11.90
C ARG A 125 17.70 -10.96 12.70
N ALA A 126 16.67 -10.13 12.59
CA ALA A 126 16.55 -8.95 13.41
C ALA A 126 16.30 -9.34 14.88
N ASP A 127 16.86 -8.60 15.84
CA ASP A 127 16.64 -8.86 17.26
C ASP A 127 15.18 -8.54 17.64
N GLY A 128 14.41 -9.58 17.96
CA GLY A 128 13.00 -9.47 18.32
C GLY A 128 12.75 -8.60 19.58
N LYS A 129 13.75 -8.40 20.45
CA LYS A 129 13.62 -7.52 21.62
C LYS A 129 13.45 -6.06 21.23
N ARG A 130 13.91 -5.68 20.05
CA ARG A 130 13.82 -4.33 19.48
C ARG A 130 12.57 -4.11 18.62
N LEU A 131 11.75 -5.15 18.44
CA LEU A 131 10.59 -5.13 17.58
C LEU A 131 9.31 -5.33 18.39
N ARG A 132 8.32 -4.52 18.13
CA ARG A 132 6.95 -4.68 18.62
C ARG A 132 5.97 -4.56 17.48
N ALA A 133 4.80 -5.19 17.62
CA ALA A 133 3.71 -5.12 16.66
C ALA A 133 2.49 -4.47 17.29
N ALA A 134 1.81 -3.64 16.52
CA ALA A 134 0.50 -3.08 16.86
C ALA A 134 -0.38 -2.98 15.61
N GLY A 135 -1.70 -2.96 15.81
CA GLY A 135 -2.67 -2.69 14.77
C GLY A 135 -3.58 -1.55 15.21
N VAL A 136 -3.86 -0.65 14.28
CA VAL A 136 -4.79 0.47 14.50
C VAL A 136 -6.00 0.41 13.56
N GLY A 137 -6.09 -0.63 12.73
CA GLY A 137 -7.20 -0.78 11.80
C GLY A 137 -7.37 0.45 10.92
N MET A 138 -8.60 0.95 10.85
CA MET A 138 -8.99 2.12 10.06
C MET A 138 -8.90 3.45 10.82
N LEU A 139 -8.43 3.46 12.08
CA LEU A 139 -8.49 4.62 12.98
C LEU A 139 -7.58 5.79 12.57
N ALA A 140 -6.53 5.54 11.82
CA ALA A 140 -5.56 6.55 11.43
C ALA A 140 -5.40 6.59 9.89
N PRO A 141 -6.39 7.10 9.14
CA PRO A 141 -6.31 7.18 7.70
C PRO A 141 -5.24 8.18 7.25
N ALA A 142 -4.47 7.80 6.22
CA ALA A 142 -3.51 8.69 5.56
C ALA A 142 -4.16 9.46 4.40
N ALA A 143 -5.32 9.00 3.92
CA ALA A 143 -6.10 9.65 2.87
C ALA A 143 -7.59 9.33 3.05
N SER A 144 -8.47 10.05 2.33
CA SER A 144 -9.91 9.72 2.32
C SER A 144 -10.14 8.29 1.83
N ASN A 145 -11.11 7.61 2.44
CA ASN A 145 -11.56 6.28 2.03
C ASN A 145 -12.60 6.30 0.89
N ASP A 146 -13.00 7.46 0.40
CA ASP A 146 -14.05 7.61 -0.62
C ASP A 146 -13.62 7.03 -1.97
N GLN A 147 -12.32 7.15 -2.28
CA GLN A 147 -11.73 6.69 -3.54
C GLN A 147 -10.79 5.51 -3.32
N ASP A 148 -10.66 4.65 -4.34
CA ASP A 148 -9.77 3.48 -4.30
C ASP A 148 -8.31 3.84 -4.03
N ASP A 149 -7.84 4.95 -4.58
CA ASP A 149 -6.48 5.45 -4.37
C ASP A 149 -6.22 5.82 -2.90
N GLY A 150 -7.20 6.44 -2.25
CA GLY A 150 -7.11 6.77 -0.84
C GLY A 150 -7.15 5.51 0.04
N ARG A 151 -8.04 4.57 -0.25
CA ARG A 151 -8.07 3.27 0.41
C ARG A 151 -6.75 2.51 0.25
N ALA A 152 -6.15 2.53 -0.94
CA ALA A 152 -4.85 1.91 -1.19
C ALA A 152 -3.74 2.54 -0.32
N ARG A 153 -3.76 3.86 -0.11
CA ARG A 153 -2.84 4.55 0.81
C ARG A 153 -3.11 4.24 2.28
N ASN A 154 -4.34 3.90 2.65
CA ASN A 154 -4.68 3.51 4.00
C ASN A 154 -4.22 2.08 4.32
N ARG A 155 -4.21 1.16 3.35
CA ARG A 155 -3.66 -0.20 3.49
C ARG A 155 -2.13 -0.17 3.47
N ARG A 156 -1.52 0.15 4.61
CA ARG A 156 -0.08 0.32 4.76
C ARG A 156 0.46 -0.26 6.07
N VAL A 157 1.75 -0.37 6.14
CA VAL A 157 2.49 -0.62 7.38
C VAL A 157 3.35 0.60 7.70
N GLU A 158 3.40 1.00 8.95
CA GLU A 158 4.32 2.06 9.41
C GLU A 158 5.38 1.46 10.34
N VAL A 159 6.60 2.00 10.22
CA VAL A 159 7.68 1.76 11.18
C VAL A 159 7.80 3.01 12.04
N VAL A 160 7.57 2.86 13.33
CA VAL A 160 7.55 3.96 14.32
C VAL A 160 8.69 3.76 15.30
N LYS A 161 9.46 4.80 15.55
CA LYS A 161 10.55 4.78 16.53
C LYS A 161 9.99 4.71 17.96
N LEU A 162 10.56 3.83 18.79
CA LEU A 162 10.17 3.67 20.20
C LEU A 162 11.04 4.44 21.19
N ASN A 163 12.26 4.80 20.82
CA ASN A 163 13.26 5.46 21.68
C ASN A 163 13.98 6.60 20.97
#